data_f5c9e85f0e3952d9f3bbffbeb04c7c24
#
_entry.id   f5c9e85f0e3952d9f3bbffbeb04c7c24
#
_cell.length_a   1.000
_cell.length_b   1.000
_cell.length_c   1.000
_cell.angle_alpha   90.00
_cell.angle_beta   90.00
_cell.angle_gamma   90.00
#
_symmetry.space_group_name_H-M   'P 1'
#
loop_
_entity.id
_entity.type
_entity.pdbx_description
1 polymer ?
#
loop_
_entity_poly.entity_id
_entity_poly.type
_entity_poly.pdbx_seq_one_letter_code
_entity_poly.pdbx_strand_id
1 'polypeptide(L)'
;LTLLLGRDYNGAGMDIVERAIGGNAKPEAFLLKFIFTAVTVGSGYKGGEIVPTFFVGATFGCVVGGLIGLDPGFAAAVGLISLFCGVVNCPLASIFLSIELFGAQGMPLFALAAAVSYLLSGYYGLYSSQKIVYSKLRAELVNINAK
;
A
#
# COMPACT_ATOMS: atom_id res chain seq x y z
N LEU A 1 -16.09 -12.07 12.97
CA LEU A 1 -15.81 -10.72 12.45
C LEU A 1 -16.81 -10.36 11.35
N THR A 2 -16.96 -11.16 10.30
CA THR A 2 -17.86 -10.90 9.15
C THR A 2 -19.33 -10.68 9.56
N LEU A 3 -19.84 -11.44 10.53
CA LEU A 3 -21.22 -11.32 11.02
C LEU A 3 -21.47 -10.02 11.81
N LEU A 4 -20.41 -9.42 12.38
CA LEU A 4 -20.51 -8.22 13.21
C LEU A 4 -20.23 -6.93 12.43
N LEU A 5 -19.34 -6.98 11.44
CA LEU A 5 -18.80 -5.80 10.75
C LEU A 5 -19.18 -5.71 9.26
N GLY A 6 -19.97 -6.70 8.75
CA GLY A 6 -20.41 -6.72 7.37
C GLY A 6 -19.46 -7.46 6.42
N ARG A 7 -19.85 -7.52 5.14
CA ARG A 7 -19.13 -8.26 4.09
C ARG A 7 -18.16 -7.41 3.29
N ASP A 8 -18.17 -6.10 3.47
CA ASP A 8 -17.38 -5.12 2.70
C ASP A 8 -15.86 -5.34 2.80
N TYR A 9 -15.41 -5.97 3.89
CA TYR A 9 -13.97 -6.20 4.18
C TYR A 9 -13.50 -7.61 3.82
N ASN A 10 -14.40 -8.45 3.30
CA ASN A 10 -14.09 -9.82 2.88
C ASN A 10 -13.48 -9.84 1.47
N GLY A 11 -12.63 -10.84 1.22
CA GLY A 11 -12.02 -11.03 -0.10
C GLY A 11 -11.09 -9.87 -0.51
N ALA A 12 -11.01 -9.64 -1.81
CA ALA A 12 -10.13 -8.61 -2.39
C ALA A 12 -10.56 -7.18 -2.04
N GLY A 13 -11.87 -6.88 -2.13
CA GLY A 13 -12.42 -5.55 -1.84
C GLY A 13 -12.01 -4.49 -2.87
N MET A 14 -11.81 -4.88 -4.14
CA MET A 14 -11.41 -3.97 -5.21
C MET A 14 -12.45 -2.88 -5.47
N ASP A 15 -13.73 -3.17 -5.28
CA ASP A 15 -14.83 -2.20 -5.36
C ASP A 15 -14.69 -1.04 -4.36
N ILE A 16 -14.10 -1.31 -3.19
CA ILE A 16 -13.83 -0.27 -2.18
C ILE A 16 -12.56 0.51 -2.56
N VAL A 17 -11.57 -0.13 -3.15
CA VAL A 17 -10.38 0.55 -3.70
C VAL A 17 -10.79 1.53 -4.81
N GLU A 18 -11.64 1.10 -5.73
CA GLU A 18 -12.17 1.97 -6.80
C GLU A 18 -12.98 3.14 -6.23
N ARG A 19 -13.82 2.91 -5.22
CA ARG A 19 -14.54 3.99 -4.53
C ARG A 19 -13.60 4.97 -3.83
N ALA A 20 -12.51 4.50 -3.22
CA ALA A 20 -11.51 5.34 -2.58
C ALA A 20 -10.78 6.21 -3.60
N ILE A 21 -10.43 5.65 -4.77
CA ILE A 21 -9.87 6.41 -5.90
C ILE A 21 -10.88 7.42 -6.47
N GLY A 22 -12.19 7.10 -6.40
CA GLY A 22 -13.27 8.05 -6.68
C GLY A 22 -13.50 9.12 -5.61
N GLY A 23 -12.67 9.15 -4.56
CA GLY A 23 -12.75 10.15 -3.49
C GLY A 23 -13.70 9.78 -2.34
N ASN A 24 -14.23 8.56 -2.31
CA ASN A 24 -15.18 8.10 -1.30
C ASN A 24 -14.66 6.88 -0.54
N ALA A 25 -14.13 7.08 0.66
CA ALA A 25 -13.75 6.01 1.57
C ALA A 25 -14.34 6.20 2.95
N LYS A 26 -14.77 5.09 3.59
CA LYS A 26 -15.15 5.10 4.99
C LYS A 26 -13.90 5.25 5.86
N PRO A 27 -13.89 6.16 6.86
CA PRO A 27 -12.70 6.42 7.67
C PRO A 27 -12.18 5.19 8.44
N GLU A 28 -13.05 4.26 8.77
CA GLU A 28 -12.69 3.02 9.46
C GLU A 28 -12.20 1.89 8.52
N ALA A 29 -12.36 2.05 7.20
CA ALA A 29 -12.16 0.96 6.24
C ALA A 29 -10.72 0.42 6.23
N PHE A 30 -9.71 1.28 6.28
CA PHE A 30 -8.32 0.87 6.29
C PHE A 30 -7.96 0.07 7.55
N LEU A 31 -8.46 0.49 8.72
CA LEU A 31 -8.18 -0.16 9.99
C LEU A 31 -8.84 -1.54 10.07
N LEU A 32 -10.13 -1.61 9.68
CA LEU A 32 -10.86 -2.87 9.66
C LEU A 32 -10.23 -3.87 8.70
N LYS A 33 -9.87 -3.43 7.49
CA LYS A 33 -9.18 -4.31 6.53
C LYS A 33 -7.84 -4.81 7.06
N PHE A 34 -7.08 -3.94 7.69
CA PHE A 34 -5.82 -4.33 8.32
C PHE A 34 -6.02 -5.43 9.37
N ILE A 35 -6.99 -5.26 10.27
CA ILE A 35 -7.32 -6.25 11.31
C ILE A 35 -7.80 -7.57 10.68
N PHE A 36 -8.71 -7.51 9.69
CA PHE A 36 -9.19 -8.70 8.99
C PHE A 36 -8.05 -9.48 8.34
N THR A 37 -7.15 -8.78 7.68
CA THR A 37 -5.98 -9.39 7.03
C THR A 37 -5.04 -10.00 8.06
N ALA A 38 -4.73 -9.28 9.13
CA ALA A 38 -3.85 -9.77 10.20
C ALA A 38 -4.41 -11.05 10.86
N VAL A 39 -5.72 -11.08 11.15
CA VAL A 39 -6.37 -12.28 11.71
C VAL A 39 -6.35 -13.43 10.70
N THR A 40 -6.64 -13.17 9.43
CA THR A 40 -6.68 -14.21 8.39
C THR A 40 -5.31 -14.85 8.18
N VAL A 41 -4.27 -14.01 8.01
CA VAL A 41 -2.88 -14.48 7.83
C VAL A 41 -2.36 -15.15 9.11
N GLY A 42 -2.63 -14.56 10.28
CA GLY A 42 -2.26 -15.12 11.59
C GLY A 42 -2.92 -16.45 11.89
N SER A 43 -4.09 -16.74 11.29
CA SER A 43 -4.77 -18.03 11.40
C SER A 43 -4.21 -19.10 10.45
N GLY A 44 -3.14 -18.80 9.71
CA GLY A 44 -2.48 -19.73 8.79
C GLY A 44 -3.12 -19.86 7.42
N TYR A 45 -4.10 -19.03 7.08
CA TYR A 45 -4.63 -18.98 5.72
C TYR A 45 -3.59 -18.38 4.77
N LYS A 46 -3.25 -19.12 3.74
CA LYS A 46 -2.39 -18.65 2.65
C LYS A 46 -3.26 -17.78 1.72
N GLY A 47 -3.04 -16.48 1.74
CA GLY A 47 -3.72 -15.51 0.87
C GLY A 47 -2.73 -14.52 0.25
N GLY A 48 -3.16 -13.80 -0.79
CA GLY A 48 -2.38 -12.71 -1.36
C GLY A 48 -2.39 -11.51 -0.43
N GLU A 49 -1.23 -10.99 -0.05
CA GLU A 49 -1.09 -9.83 0.83
C GLU A 49 -1.04 -8.50 0.06
N ILE A 50 -0.82 -8.56 -1.27
CA ILE A 50 -0.70 -7.39 -2.14
C ILE A 50 -2.04 -6.64 -2.24
N VAL A 51 -3.15 -7.37 -2.47
CA VAL A 51 -4.46 -6.74 -2.64
C VAL A 51 -4.96 -6.06 -1.35
N PRO A 52 -4.86 -6.68 -0.17
CA PRO A 52 -5.07 -5.97 1.11
C PRO A 52 -4.20 -4.72 1.27
N THR A 53 -2.95 -4.74 0.79
CA THR A 53 -2.07 -3.57 0.81
C THR A 53 -2.63 -2.44 -0.05
N PHE A 54 -3.12 -2.72 -1.26
CA PHE A 54 -3.80 -1.72 -2.10
C PHE A 54 -5.00 -1.13 -1.41
N PHE A 55 -5.84 -1.96 -0.81
CA PHE A 55 -7.03 -1.54 -0.10
C PHE A 55 -6.68 -0.57 1.05
N VAL A 56 -5.76 -0.97 1.93
CA VAL A 56 -5.34 -0.16 3.07
C VAL A 56 -4.71 1.16 2.59
N GLY A 57 -3.81 1.09 1.60
CA GLY A 57 -3.15 2.27 1.04
C GLY A 57 -4.13 3.28 0.42
N ALA A 58 -5.05 2.80 -0.41
CA ALA A 58 -6.03 3.66 -1.08
C ALA A 58 -7.01 4.28 -0.08
N THR A 59 -7.58 3.49 0.83
CA THR A 59 -8.56 4.00 1.80
C THR A 59 -7.93 4.93 2.82
N PHE A 60 -6.73 4.65 3.30
CA PHE A 60 -5.97 5.55 4.19
C PHE A 60 -5.63 6.85 3.47
N GLY A 61 -5.09 6.77 2.25
CA GLY A 61 -4.75 7.94 1.43
C GLY A 61 -5.96 8.83 1.18
N CYS A 62 -7.12 8.24 0.83
CA CYS A 62 -8.37 8.97 0.62
C CYS A 62 -8.81 9.76 1.87
N VAL A 63 -8.80 9.09 3.03
CA VAL A 63 -9.22 9.72 4.31
C VAL A 63 -8.27 10.85 4.69
N VAL A 64 -6.97 10.61 4.68
CA VAL A 64 -5.97 11.61 5.04
C VAL A 64 -5.98 12.78 4.04
N GLY A 65 -6.09 12.50 2.74
CA GLY A 65 -6.19 13.52 1.70
C GLY A 65 -7.36 14.47 1.93
N GLY A 66 -8.53 13.91 2.25
CA GLY A 66 -9.71 14.71 2.59
C GLY A 66 -9.53 15.59 3.83
N LEU A 67 -8.79 15.09 4.86
CA LEU A 67 -8.52 15.85 6.08
C LEU A 67 -7.56 17.03 5.86
N ILE A 68 -6.58 16.88 4.97
CA ILE A 68 -5.58 17.95 4.70
C ILE A 68 -5.97 18.85 3.51
N GLY A 69 -7.18 18.66 2.94
CA GLY A 69 -7.70 19.47 1.85
C GLY A 69 -7.11 19.18 0.48
N LEU A 70 -6.51 18.02 0.29
CA LEU A 70 -6.10 17.51 -1.03
C LEU A 70 -7.28 16.78 -1.69
N ASP A 71 -7.21 16.65 -3.01
CA ASP A 71 -8.14 15.78 -3.74
C ASP A 71 -8.08 14.35 -3.17
N PRO A 72 -9.18 13.84 -2.59
CA PRO A 72 -9.18 12.54 -1.93
C PRO A 72 -8.86 11.38 -2.87
N GLY A 73 -9.26 11.48 -4.14
CA GLY A 73 -9.00 10.47 -5.16
C GLY A 73 -7.52 10.39 -5.51
N PHE A 74 -6.89 11.54 -5.72
CA PHE A 74 -5.45 11.61 -5.96
C PHE A 74 -4.65 11.13 -4.74
N ALA A 75 -5.05 11.54 -3.54
CA ALA A 75 -4.41 11.09 -2.30
C ALA A 75 -4.57 9.58 -2.07
N ALA A 76 -5.70 8.98 -2.47
CA ALA A 76 -5.89 7.54 -2.47
C ALA A 76 -4.90 6.83 -3.39
N ALA A 77 -4.70 7.35 -4.61
CA ALA A 77 -3.73 6.80 -5.55
C ALA A 77 -2.29 6.87 -5.01
N VAL A 78 -1.89 8.01 -4.44
CA VAL A 78 -0.59 8.19 -3.81
C VAL A 78 -0.41 7.23 -2.62
N GLY A 79 -1.43 7.09 -1.78
CA GLY A 79 -1.44 6.18 -0.64
C GLY A 79 -1.27 4.71 -1.06
N LEU A 80 -1.99 4.29 -2.11
CA LEU A 80 -1.87 2.95 -2.69
C LEU A 80 -0.44 2.65 -3.13
N ILE A 81 0.14 3.52 -3.95
CA ILE A 81 1.49 3.33 -4.50
C ILE A 81 2.55 3.39 -3.40
N SER A 82 2.42 4.31 -2.45
CA SER A 82 3.36 4.45 -1.33
C SER A 82 3.35 3.20 -0.45
N LEU A 83 2.18 2.72 -0.04
CA LEU A 83 2.09 1.54 0.81
C LEU A 83 2.59 0.28 0.08
N PHE A 84 2.22 0.11 -1.18
CA PHE A 84 2.73 -0.99 -2.01
C PHE A 84 4.25 -0.97 -2.11
N CYS A 85 4.84 0.20 -2.39
CA CYS A 85 6.29 0.36 -2.47
C CYS A 85 6.98 -0.01 -1.15
N GLY A 86 6.44 0.45 -0.02
CA GLY A 86 6.99 0.17 1.31
C GLY A 86 6.94 -1.31 1.68
N VAL A 87 5.85 -1.99 1.33
CA VAL A 87 5.61 -3.40 1.66
C VAL A 87 6.42 -4.34 0.75
N VAL A 88 6.39 -4.09 -0.57
CA VAL A 88 7.11 -4.94 -1.55
C VAL A 88 8.59 -4.58 -1.66
N ASN A 89 8.96 -3.38 -1.19
CA ASN A 89 10.33 -2.89 -1.22
C ASN A 89 10.93 -2.78 -2.64
N CYS A 90 10.09 -2.39 -3.62
CA CYS A 90 10.46 -2.31 -5.04
C CYS A 90 9.98 -0.99 -5.67
N PRO A 91 10.77 0.09 -5.60
CA PRO A 91 10.34 1.42 -6.05
C PRO A 91 10.09 1.49 -7.56
N LEU A 92 10.91 0.85 -8.38
CA LEU A 92 10.74 0.86 -9.83
C LEU A 92 9.41 0.21 -10.25
N ALA A 93 9.10 -0.97 -9.70
CA ALA A 93 7.83 -1.63 -9.98
C ALA A 93 6.63 -0.79 -9.54
N SER A 94 6.75 -0.08 -8.42
CA SER A 94 5.70 0.81 -7.92
C SER A 94 5.46 2.02 -8.83
N ILE A 95 6.54 2.59 -9.40
CA ILE A 95 6.43 3.68 -10.37
C ILE A 95 5.76 3.19 -11.66
N PHE A 96 6.17 2.04 -12.20
CA PHE A 96 5.52 1.47 -13.39
C PHE A 96 4.05 1.13 -13.13
N LEU A 97 3.74 0.56 -11.98
CA LEU A 97 2.36 0.30 -11.56
C LEU A 97 1.53 1.59 -11.51
N SER A 98 2.11 2.70 -11.02
CA SER A 98 1.40 3.98 -10.98
C SER A 98 1.04 4.51 -12.36
N ILE A 99 1.93 4.34 -13.33
CA ILE A 99 1.68 4.74 -14.73
C ILE A 99 0.57 3.89 -15.35
N GLU A 100 0.59 2.59 -15.07
CA GLU A 100 -0.41 1.64 -15.58
C GLU A 100 -1.80 1.90 -15.02
N LEU A 101 -1.92 2.17 -13.71
CA LEU A 101 -3.20 2.36 -13.04
C LEU A 101 -3.77 3.78 -13.19
N PHE A 102 -2.92 4.80 -13.14
CA PHE A 102 -3.33 6.21 -13.03
C PHE A 102 -2.85 7.09 -14.18
N GLY A 103 -2.09 6.54 -15.12
CA GLY A 103 -1.52 7.28 -16.23
C GLY A 103 -0.24 8.05 -15.87
N ALA A 104 0.40 8.62 -16.90
CA ALA A 104 1.71 9.25 -16.76
C ALA A 104 1.68 10.67 -16.14
N GLN A 105 0.51 11.33 -16.08
CA GLN A 105 0.42 12.74 -15.66
C GLN A 105 0.87 12.95 -14.19
N GLY A 106 0.58 12.00 -13.30
CA GLY A 106 0.98 12.04 -11.91
C GLY A 106 2.35 11.42 -11.60
N MET A 107 3.07 10.90 -12.59
CA MET A 107 4.30 10.13 -12.43
C MET A 107 5.35 10.79 -11.51
N PRO A 108 5.68 12.08 -11.62
CA PRO A 108 6.70 12.69 -10.76
C PRO A 108 6.33 12.62 -9.27
N LEU A 109 5.05 12.80 -8.94
CA LEU A 109 4.56 12.76 -7.57
C LEU A 109 4.51 11.31 -7.05
N PHE A 110 4.11 10.35 -7.88
CA PHE A 110 4.16 8.93 -7.53
C PHE A 110 5.60 8.45 -7.36
N ALA A 111 6.54 8.90 -8.20
CA ALA A 111 7.95 8.57 -8.06
C ALA A 111 8.54 9.12 -6.75
N LEU A 112 8.21 10.36 -6.40
CA LEU A 112 8.62 10.95 -5.13
C LEU A 112 8.04 10.19 -3.94
N ALA A 113 6.75 9.89 -3.98
CA ALA A 113 6.07 9.12 -2.93
C ALA A 113 6.65 7.71 -2.76
N ALA A 114 6.93 7.02 -3.87
CA ALA A 114 7.59 5.72 -3.86
C ALA A 114 9.02 5.80 -3.30
N ALA A 115 9.80 6.82 -3.68
CA ALA A 115 11.15 7.02 -3.17
C ALA A 115 11.16 7.24 -1.66
N VAL A 116 10.30 8.12 -1.15
CA VAL A 116 10.17 8.39 0.29
C VAL A 116 9.74 7.12 1.02
N SER A 117 8.72 6.42 0.53
CA SER A 117 8.25 5.17 1.13
C SER A 117 9.33 4.10 1.15
N TYR A 118 10.09 3.95 0.07
CA TYR A 118 11.22 3.02 -0.02
C TYR A 118 12.30 3.31 1.02
N LEU A 119 12.65 4.59 1.22
CA LEU A 119 13.63 4.98 2.23
C LEU A 119 13.14 4.70 3.65
N LEU A 120 11.87 5.00 3.94
CA LEU A 120 11.27 4.84 5.27
C LEU A 120 10.97 3.38 5.63
N SER A 121 10.72 2.50 4.65
CA SER A 121 10.42 1.08 4.90
C SER A 121 11.62 0.29 5.46
N GLY A 122 12.81 0.87 5.45
CA GLY A 122 14.02 0.21 5.97
C GLY A 122 14.32 -1.10 5.23
N TYR A 123 14.69 -2.12 5.97
CA TYR A 123 15.06 -3.46 5.45
C TYR A 123 13.94 -4.49 5.64
N TYR A 124 12.72 -4.05 5.90
CA TYR A 124 11.55 -4.92 6.02
C TYR A 124 10.87 -5.05 4.66
N GLY A 125 10.42 -6.24 4.33
CA GLY A 125 9.71 -6.52 3.08
C GLY A 125 8.81 -7.74 3.21
N LEU A 126 7.82 -7.84 2.32
CA LEU A 126 6.85 -8.93 2.28
C LEU A 126 7.53 -10.29 1.98
N TYR A 127 8.61 -10.27 1.23
CA TYR A 127 9.31 -11.46 0.77
C TYR A 127 10.65 -11.62 1.49
N SER A 128 10.74 -12.51 2.46
CA SER A 128 11.96 -12.81 3.23
C SER A 128 13.12 -13.34 2.35
N SER A 129 12.82 -13.84 1.15
CA SER A 129 13.82 -14.25 0.16
C SER A 129 14.44 -13.10 -0.62
N GLN A 130 13.88 -11.89 -0.53
CA GLN A 130 14.40 -10.71 -1.21
C GLN A 130 15.75 -10.30 -0.58
N LYS A 131 16.78 -10.16 -1.41
CA LYS A 131 18.09 -9.68 -0.98
C LYS A 131 18.21 -8.17 -1.17
N ILE A 132 18.60 -7.49 -0.12
CA ILE A 132 18.95 -6.07 -0.13
C ILE A 132 20.48 -5.99 -0.13
N VAL A 133 21.04 -5.62 -1.28
CA VAL A 133 22.50 -5.64 -1.50
C VAL A 133 23.14 -4.36 -0.97
N TYR A 134 22.50 -3.22 -1.19
CA TYR A 134 23.03 -1.90 -0.79
C TYR A 134 22.18 -1.29 0.31
N SER A 135 22.83 -0.57 1.21
CA SER A 135 22.13 0.24 2.21
C SER A 135 21.32 1.35 1.54
N LYS A 136 20.10 1.58 2.03
CA LYS A 136 19.21 2.62 1.49
C LYS A 136 19.64 4.04 1.86
N LEU A 137 20.40 4.19 2.95
CA LEU A 137 20.77 5.48 3.53
C LEU A 137 22.27 5.78 3.46
N ARG A 138 23.10 4.77 3.22
CA ARG A 138 24.56 4.89 3.17
C ARG A 138 25.10 4.15 1.97
N ALA A 139 26.22 4.62 1.41
CA ALA A 139 26.90 3.96 0.30
C ALA A 139 27.71 2.74 0.79
N GLU A 140 27.05 1.80 1.46
CA GLU A 140 27.64 0.60 2.03
C GLU A 140 26.95 -0.65 1.49
N LEU A 141 27.73 -1.71 1.30
CA LEU A 141 27.24 -3.02 0.85
C LEU A 141 26.79 -3.80 2.09
N VAL A 142 25.49 -4.09 2.18
CA VAL A 142 24.89 -4.73 3.37
C VAL A 142 24.61 -6.21 3.14
N ASN A 143 24.19 -6.60 1.94
CA ASN A 143 23.89 -7.99 1.51
C ASN A 143 23.11 -8.82 2.54
N ILE A 144 21.97 -8.32 2.97
CA ILE A 144 21.07 -8.99 3.92
C ILE A 144 19.77 -9.42 3.24
N ASN A 145 19.11 -10.43 3.78
CA ASN A 145 17.74 -10.75 3.40
C ASN A 145 16.77 -9.74 4.04
N ALA A 146 15.68 -9.44 3.35
CA ALA A 146 14.59 -8.66 3.93
C ALA A 146 14.06 -9.37 5.18
N LYS A 147 13.74 -8.59 6.20
CA LYS A 147 13.21 -9.09 7.48
C LYS A 147 11.69 -9.09 7.45
#